data_0fdb4912c40f93ce4031a00eb06a0433
#
_entry.id   0fdb4912c40f93ce4031a00eb06a0433
#
_cell.length_a   1.000
_cell.length_b   1.000
_cell.length_c   1.000
_cell.angle_alpha   90.00
_cell.angle_beta   90.00
_cell.angle_gamma   90.00
#
_symmetry.space_group_name_H-M   'P 1'
#
loop_
_entity.id
_entity.type
_entity.pdbx_description
1 polymer ?
#
loop_
_entity_poly.entity_id
_entity_poly.type
_entity_poly.pdbx_seq_one_letter_code
_entity_poly.pdbx_strand_id
1 'polypeptide(L)'
;IRNPELTVPFNTRQVAQATAPTTVVGGISLNTTNVAPADTSSSYLVDAQGNIQFPIIGNVPVLGLSLEQVSEVIRTKLTAGRYLTDAHVITKFANLRVYLLGAFEGLNQSAASAAITDRGSFHLDNAQTNILELIATVGGLSEQADFGKLNVIRRVGNEYVYYRLDMQSKNIFESPAFYLQQNDIIYAEYRYRKRDTEQKVLTTLGYVTTALSTALSAAAL
;
A
#
# COMPACT_ATOMS: atom_id res chain seq x y z
N ILE A 1 -13.52 -18.24 16.82
CA ILE A 1 -14.24 -18.80 18.00
C ILE A 1 -15.69 -19.00 17.57
N ARG A 2 -16.20 -20.24 17.69
CA ARG A 2 -17.57 -20.58 17.23
C ARG A 2 -18.68 -20.15 18.20
N ASN A 3 -18.34 -19.85 19.44
CA ASN A 3 -19.30 -19.38 20.41
C ASN A 3 -19.39 -17.86 20.40
N PRO A 4 -20.50 -17.23 19.96
CA PRO A 4 -20.63 -15.79 19.81
C PRO A 4 -20.48 -15.03 21.13
N GLU A 5 -20.88 -15.62 22.25
CA GLU A 5 -20.78 -14.96 23.56
C GLU A 5 -19.33 -14.83 24.04
N LEU A 6 -18.47 -15.82 23.68
CA LEU A 6 -17.04 -15.79 24.01
C LEU A 6 -16.20 -15.02 22.98
N THR A 7 -16.76 -14.77 21.80
CA THR A 7 -16.06 -14.06 20.75
C THR A 7 -15.94 -12.57 21.04
N VAL A 8 -16.98 -11.99 21.64
CA VAL A 8 -17.08 -10.55 21.91
C VAL A 8 -15.89 -10.01 22.73
N PRO A 9 -15.47 -10.56 23.87
CA PRO A 9 -14.37 -10.00 24.66
C PRO A 9 -13.00 -10.09 23.96
N PHE A 10 -12.84 -10.98 23.00
CA PHE A 10 -11.57 -11.19 22.30
C PHE A 10 -11.47 -10.47 20.96
N ASN A 11 -12.62 -10.17 20.32
CA ASN A 11 -12.66 -9.59 18.97
C ASN A 11 -13.26 -8.18 18.93
N THR A 12 -13.68 -7.60 20.06
CA THR A 12 -14.23 -6.24 20.04
C THR A 12 -13.14 -5.18 19.94
N ARG A 13 -13.17 -4.44 18.87
CA ARG A 13 -12.60 -3.10 18.80
C ARG A 13 -13.49 -2.22 19.69
N GLN A 14 -12.97 -1.59 20.74
CA GLN A 14 -13.65 -0.47 21.35
C GLN A 14 -13.72 0.67 20.33
N VAL A 15 -14.74 0.64 19.50
CA VAL A 15 -15.15 1.82 18.77
C VAL A 15 -15.76 2.75 19.82
N ALA A 16 -15.04 3.80 20.19
CA ALA A 16 -15.65 4.93 20.85
C ALA A 16 -16.81 5.35 19.93
N GLN A 17 -18.03 5.10 20.38
CA GLN A 17 -19.23 5.59 19.72
C GLN A 17 -19.18 7.11 19.79
N ALA A 18 -18.68 7.73 18.72
CA ALA A 18 -19.01 9.11 18.45
C ALA A 18 -20.50 9.12 18.08
N THR A 19 -21.35 9.44 19.05
CA THR A 19 -22.75 9.81 18.83
C THR A 19 -22.74 11.07 17.99
N ALA A 20 -22.83 10.90 16.67
CA ALA A 20 -23.12 12.02 15.79
C ALA A 20 -24.57 12.46 16.04
N PRO A 21 -24.84 13.77 16.25
CA PRO A 21 -26.19 14.26 16.41
C PRO A 21 -26.98 14.05 15.11
N THR A 22 -28.09 13.34 15.20
CA THR A 22 -29.04 13.15 14.11
C THR A 22 -29.75 14.49 13.86
N THR A 23 -29.32 15.23 12.85
CA THR A 23 -30.07 16.41 12.40
C THR A 23 -31.20 15.91 11.50
N VAL A 24 -32.42 15.91 12.02
CA VAL A 24 -33.63 15.62 11.26
C VAL A 24 -34.01 16.90 10.51
N VAL A 25 -33.79 16.94 9.21
CA VAL A 25 -34.37 17.95 8.33
C VAL A 25 -35.21 17.23 7.26
N GLY A 26 -36.53 17.38 7.39
CA GLY A 26 -37.50 17.11 6.31
C GLY A 26 -37.65 15.65 5.86
N GLY A 27 -38.26 14.82 6.69
CA GLY A 27 -39.23 13.76 6.25
C GLY A 27 -38.78 12.68 5.26
N ILE A 28 -37.48 12.48 4.96
CA ILE A 28 -37.00 11.36 4.15
C ILE A 28 -35.91 10.63 4.93
N SER A 29 -36.24 9.47 5.47
CA SER A 29 -35.29 8.53 6.07
C SER A 29 -34.46 7.90 4.96
N LEU A 30 -33.30 8.49 4.65
CA LEU A 30 -32.28 7.82 3.87
C LEU A 30 -31.46 6.94 4.82
N ASN A 31 -31.98 5.75 5.06
CA ASN A 31 -31.27 4.69 5.76
C ASN A 31 -30.27 4.05 4.79
N THR A 32 -29.22 4.76 4.43
CA THR A 32 -28.06 4.19 3.73
C THR A 32 -27.05 3.69 4.75
N THR A 33 -27.45 2.74 5.57
CA THR A 33 -26.49 1.89 6.26
C THR A 33 -26.08 0.74 5.35
N ASN A 34 -25.37 1.02 4.29
CA ASN A 34 -24.38 0.07 3.79
C ASN A 34 -23.20 0.08 4.77
N VAL A 35 -23.43 -0.42 5.96
CA VAL A 35 -22.36 -0.86 6.83
C VAL A 35 -21.81 -2.11 6.16
N ALA A 36 -20.75 -1.94 5.37
CA ALA A 36 -19.89 -3.06 5.05
C ALA A 36 -19.63 -3.81 6.37
N PRO A 37 -19.66 -5.16 6.38
CA PRO A 37 -19.41 -5.91 7.59
C PRO A 37 -18.12 -5.39 8.18
N ALA A 38 -18.20 -4.72 9.33
CA ALA A 38 -17.04 -4.20 10.04
C ALA A 38 -16.15 -5.42 10.27
N ASP A 39 -14.98 -5.41 9.65
CA ASP A 39 -13.94 -6.38 9.93
C ASP A 39 -13.73 -6.36 11.44
N THR A 40 -14.20 -7.40 12.10
CA THR A 40 -14.17 -7.56 13.55
C THR A 40 -12.75 -7.93 14.02
N SER A 41 -11.74 -7.62 13.20
CA SER A 41 -10.34 -7.83 13.52
C SER A 41 -9.86 -6.75 14.48
N SER A 42 -9.71 -7.10 15.75
CA SER A 42 -9.04 -6.25 16.74
C SER A 42 -7.57 -6.18 16.40
N SER A 43 -7.07 -4.98 16.15
CA SER A 43 -5.63 -4.76 15.98
C SER A 43 -5.01 -4.37 17.32
N TYR A 44 -3.86 -4.94 17.65
CA TYR A 44 -3.12 -4.67 18.88
C TYR A 44 -1.83 -3.94 18.54
N LEU A 45 -1.50 -2.94 19.36
CA LEU A 45 -0.24 -2.23 19.24
C LEU A 45 0.85 -3.00 19.99
N VAL A 46 1.99 -3.20 19.33
CA VAL A 46 3.21 -3.68 19.99
C VAL A 46 3.88 -2.52 20.69
N ASP A 47 4.11 -2.64 22.00
CA ASP A 47 4.78 -1.63 22.79
C ASP A 47 6.30 -1.59 22.55
N ALA A 48 6.98 -0.60 23.15
CA ALA A 48 8.43 -0.44 23.00
C ALA A 48 9.24 -1.61 23.62
N GLN A 49 8.64 -2.38 24.51
CA GLN A 49 9.22 -3.58 25.12
C GLN A 49 8.95 -4.84 24.29
N GLY A 50 8.18 -4.72 23.20
CA GLY A 50 7.87 -5.85 22.32
C GLY A 50 6.71 -6.72 22.82
N ASN A 51 5.80 -6.15 23.60
CA ASN A 51 4.61 -6.85 24.10
C ASN A 51 3.34 -6.31 23.43
N ILE A 52 2.32 -7.14 23.35
CA ILE A 52 0.95 -6.74 23.07
C ILE A 52 0.10 -6.88 24.34
N GLN A 53 -0.79 -5.91 24.57
CA GLN A 53 -1.77 -5.98 25.64
C GLN A 53 -3.02 -6.69 25.13
N PHE A 54 -3.17 -7.97 25.50
CA PHE A 54 -4.29 -8.78 25.07
C PHE A 54 -5.36 -8.83 26.17
N PRO A 55 -6.65 -8.67 25.83
CA PRO A 55 -7.72 -8.75 26.82
C PRO A 55 -7.67 -10.09 27.58
N ILE A 56 -7.94 -10.04 28.87
CA ILE A 56 -8.03 -11.20 29.78
C ILE A 56 -6.68 -11.88 30.08
N ILE A 57 -5.84 -12.17 29.07
CA ILE A 57 -4.54 -12.84 29.28
C ILE A 57 -3.38 -11.87 29.55
N GLY A 58 -3.63 -10.54 29.47
CA GLY A 58 -2.66 -9.51 29.80
C GLY A 58 -1.54 -9.38 28.76
N ASN A 59 -0.33 -9.09 29.24
CA ASN A 59 0.83 -8.88 28.38
C ASN A 59 1.33 -10.18 27.75
N VAL A 60 1.48 -10.14 26.42
CA VAL A 60 2.02 -11.22 25.61
C VAL A 60 3.28 -10.74 24.90
N PRO A 61 4.46 -11.30 25.20
CA PRO A 61 5.70 -10.97 24.51
C PRO A 61 5.65 -11.48 23.07
N VAL A 62 5.94 -10.60 22.12
CA VAL A 62 5.90 -10.91 20.67
C VAL A 62 7.19 -10.54 19.95
N LEU A 63 8.10 -9.83 20.61
CA LEU A 63 9.36 -9.40 20.01
C LEU A 63 10.20 -10.62 19.58
N GLY A 64 10.63 -10.62 18.33
CA GLY A 64 11.45 -11.68 17.75
C GLY A 64 10.71 -12.98 17.42
N LEU A 65 9.40 -13.03 17.60
CA LEU A 65 8.57 -14.19 17.25
C LEU A 65 8.01 -14.06 15.82
N SER A 66 7.86 -15.19 15.12
CA SER A 66 7.09 -15.25 13.90
C SER A 66 5.58 -15.15 14.18
N LEU A 67 4.77 -14.84 13.15
CA LEU A 67 3.31 -14.75 13.30
C LEU A 67 2.71 -16.06 13.81
N GLU A 68 3.24 -17.22 13.35
CA GLU A 68 2.82 -18.53 13.79
C GLU A 68 3.16 -18.74 15.28
N GLN A 69 4.36 -18.35 15.70
CA GLN A 69 4.79 -18.44 17.10
C GLN A 69 3.95 -17.54 18.00
N VAL A 70 3.61 -16.33 17.55
CA VAL A 70 2.69 -15.45 18.28
C VAL A 70 1.31 -16.08 18.43
N SER A 71 0.77 -16.67 17.35
CA SER A 71 -0.50 -17.40 17.39
C SER A 71 -0.48 -18.52 18.41
N GLU A 72 0.62 -19.28 18.46
CA GLU A 72 0.78 -20.41 19.39
C GLU A 72 0.92 -19.95 20.84
N VAL A 73 1.68 -18.88 21.10
CA VAL A 73 1.81 -18.31 22.45
C VAL A 73 0.45 -17.82 22.97
N ILE A 74 -0.33 -17.14 22.14
CA ILE A 74 -1.68 -16.68 22.51
C ILE A 74 -2.58 -17.90 22.75
N ARG A 75 -2.57 -18.89 21.86
CA ARG A 75 -3.36 -20.12 22.00
C ARG A 75 -3.05 -20.83 23.31
N THR A 76 -1.76 -21.00 23.61
CA THR A 76 -1.31 -21.67 24.86
C THR A 76 -1.76 -20.90 26.09
N LYS A 77 -1.64 -19.58 26.12
CA LYS A 77 -2.09 -18.77 27.26
C LYS A 77 -3.62 -18.83 27.45
N LEU A 78 -4.39 -18.87 26.37
CA LEU A 78 -5.85 -18.99 26.43
C LEU A 78 -6.30 -20.36 26.97
N THR A 79 -5.65 -21.44 26.53
CA THR A 79 -5.93 -22.80 26.98
C THR A 79 -5.43 -23.09 28.41
N ALA A 80 -4.20 -22.67 28.73
CA ALA A 80 -3.63 -22.83 30.06
C ALA A 80 -4.41 -22.08 31.14
N GLY A 81 -4.90 -20.89 30.81
CA GLY A 81 -5.78 -20.08 31.65
C GLY A 81 -7.22 -20.60 31.76
N ARG A 82 -7.54 -21.73 31.09
CA ARG A 82 -8.90 -22.30 31.00
C ARG A 82 -9.97 -21.31 30.50
N TYR A 83 -9.55 -20.29 29.78
CA TYR A 83 -10.50 -19.33 29.18
C TYR A 83 -11.22 -19.92 27.98
N LEU A 84 -10.54 -20.78 27.21
CA LEU A 84 -11.09 -21.45 26.03
C LEU A 84 -10.55 -22.89 25.99
N THR A 85 -11.43 -23.81 25.61
CA THR A 85 -11.07 -25.24 25.50
C THR A 85 -10.42 -25.55 24.15
N ASP A 86 -10.87 -24.83 23.09
CA ASP A 86 -10.35 -24.96 21.73
C ASP A 86 -10.26 -23.56 21.10
N ALA A 87 -9.05 -22.99 21.08
CA ALA A 87 -8.78 -21.68 20.54
C ALA A 87 -8.06 -21.80 19.20
N HIS A 88 -8.68 -21.33 18.13
CA HIS A 88 -8.02 -21.12 16.84
C HIS A 88 -7.62 -19.65 16.72
N VAL A 89 -6.30 -19.40 16.75
CA VAL A 89 -5.73 -18.04 16.71
C VAL A 89 -5.03 -17.84 15.38
N ILE A 90 -5.39 -16.79 14.67
CA ILE A 90 -4.74 -16.35 13.44
C ILE A 90 -4.21 -14.93 13.67
N THR A 91 -2.92 -14.74 13.47
CA THR A 91 -2.27 -13.43 13.55
C THR A 91 -1.87 -12.93 12.16
N LYS A 92 -2.08 -11.63 11.93
CA LYS A 92 -1.68 -10.93 10.70
C LYS A 92 -1.11 -9.58 11.07
N PHE A 93 -0.29 -9.01 10.20
CA PHE A 93 0.09 -7.60 10.34
C PHE A 93 -1.11 -6.70 10.00
N ALA A 94 -1.41 -5.74 10.87
CA ALA A 94 -2.50 -4.79 10.65
C ALA A 94 -2.10 -3.60 9.78
N ASN A 95 -0.82 -3.22 9.78
CA ASN A 95 -0.31 -2.00 9.16
C ASN A 95 0.94 -2.27 8.30
N LEU A 96 0.88 -3.27 7.43
CA LEU A 96 1.96 -3.54 6.50
C LEU A 96 1.87 -2.55 5.34
N ARG A 97 2.79 -1.58 5.28
CA ARG A 97 2.77 -0.51 4.26
C ARG A 97 4.11 -0.36 3.58
N VAL A 98 4.06 -0.02 2.30
CA VAL A 98 5.19 0.42 1.48
C VAL A 98 4.89 1.78 0.87
N TYR A 99 5.92 2.47 0.41
CA TYR A 99 5.80 3.79 -0.18
C TYR A 99 6.24 3.77 -1.63
N LEU A 100 5.43 4.32 -2.53
CA LEU A 100 5.67 4.36 -3.95
C LEU A 100 6.02 5.79 -4.37
N LEU A 101 7.09 5.94 -5.13
CA LEU A 101 7.56 7.21 -5.67
C LEU A 101 7.90 7.07 -7.15
N GLY A 102 7.69 8.13 -7.92
CA GLY A 102 8.14 8.22 -9.30
C GLY A 102 7.11 7.76 -10.33
N ALA A 103 7.56 7.03 -11.33
CA ALA A 103 6.81 6.75 -12.54
C ALA A 103 5.86 5.54 -12.43
N PHE A 104 4.91 5.59 -11.50
CA PHE A 104 3.80 4.64 -11.40
C PHE A 104 2.55 5.23 -12.04
N GLU A 105 1.79 4.41 -12.77
CA GLU A 105 0.56 4.86 -13.44
C GLU A 105 -0.52 5.23 -12.42
N GLY A 106 -0.73 4.41 -11.40
CA GLY A 106 -1.74 4.63 -10.37
C GLY A 106 -1.54 5.90 -9.53
N LEU A 107 -0.34 6.46 -9.45
CA LEU A 107 -0.07 7.71 -8.74
C LEU A 107 -0.56 8.94 -9.50
N ASN A 108 -0.68 8.85 -10.82
CA ASN A 108 -1.07 9.94 -11.70
C ASN A 108 -2.58 10.00 -11.94
N GLN A 109 -3.30 8.92 -11.67
CA GLN A 109 -4.75 8.87 -11.84
C GLN A 109 -5.45 9.38 -10.57
N SER A 110 -6.22 10.42 -10.72
CA SER A 110 -7.07 10.98 -9.66
C SER A 110 -8.01 9.91 -9.11
N ALA A 111 -7.83 9.55 -7.86
CA ALA A 111 -8.85 8.99 -6.94
C ALA A 111 -9.62 7.71 -7.34
N ALA A 112 -9.29 6.99 -8.39
CA ALA A 112 -10.09 5.84 -8.83
C ALA A 112 -9.64 4.48 -8.26
N SER A 113 -8.44 4.37 -7.71
CA SER A 113 -7.95 3.13 -7.09
C SER A 113 -8.11 3.20 -5.57
N ALA A 114 -9.09 2.46 -5.04
CA ALA A 114 -9.35 2.31 -3.60
C ALA A 114 -8.16 1.73 -2.80
N ALA A 115 -7.10 1.28 -3.48
CA ALA A 115 -5.91 0.71 -2.87
C ALA A 115 -4.87 1.76 -2.44
N ILE A 116 -4.93 3.00 -2.97
CA ILE A 116 -4.00 4.08 -2.62
C ILE A 116 -4.73 5.04 -1.68
N THR A 117 -4.68 4.74 -0.39
CA THR A 117 -5.38 5.51 0.65
C THR A 117 -4.71 6.84 0.95
N ASP A 118 -3.39 6.93 0.75
CA ASP A 118 -2.58 8.15 0.87
C ASP A 118 -1.67 8.21 -0.34
N ARG A 119 -1.53 9.39 -0.96
CA ARG A 119 -0.69 9.59 -2.13
C ARG A 119 0.70 9.00 -1.93
N GLY A 120 0.96 7.83 -2.55
CA GLY A 120 2.23 7.15 -2.48
C GLY A 120 2.35 6.09 -1.38
N SER A 121 1.40 5.91 -0.47
CA SER A 121 1.42 4.80 0.47
C SER A 121 0.49 3.68 0.03
N PHE A 122 0.98 2.45 0.03
CA PHE A 122 0.25 1.27 -0.37
C PHE A 122 0.19 0.27 0.78
N HIS A 123 -1.00 -0.25 1.07
CA HIS A 123 -1.18 -1.29 2.08
C HIS A 123 -0.94 -2.66 1.46
N LEU A 124 -0.12 -3.49 2.11
CA LEU A 124 0.11 -4.86 1.69
C LEU A 124 -0.80 -5.79 2.50
N ASP A 125 -1.62 -6.56 1.80
CA ASP A 125 -2.52 -7.53 2.43
C ASP A 125 -1.77 -8.74 3.00
N ASN A 126 -0.56 -9.00 2.45
CA ASN A 126 0.23 -10.15 2.78
C ASN A 126 1.71 -9.79 3.00
N ALA A 127 2.33 -10.41 4.01
CA ALA A 127 3.75 -10.23 4.31
C ALA A 127 4.69 -10.81 3.22
N GLN A 128 4.18 -11.62 2.33
CA GLN A 128 4.93 -12.24 1.22
C GLN A 128 4.64 -11.59 -0.14
N THR A 129 4.06 -10.40 -0.15
CA THR A 129 3.81 -9.67 -1.40
C THR A 129 5.12 -9.37 -2.10
N ASN A 130 5.22 -9.73 -3.37
CA ASN A 130 6.39 -9.44 -4.19
C ASN A 130 6.24 -8.13 -4.97
N ILE A 131 7.35 -7.62 -5.47
CA ILE A 131 7.39 -6.32 -6.17
C ILE A 131 6.53 -6.30 -7.45
N LEU A 132 6.43 -7.42 -8.18
CA LEU A 132 5.65 -7.50 -9.40
C LEU A 132 4.15 -7.50 -9.12
N GLU A 133 3.74 -8.19 -8.05
CA GLU A 133 2.37 -8.20 -7.57
C GLU A 133 1.93 -6.79 -7.13
N LEU A 134 2.79 -6.08 -6.38
CA LEU A 134 2.55 -4.69 -6.03
C LEU A 134 2.36 -3.82 -7.26
N ILE A 135 3.29 -3.90 -8.24
CA ILE A 135 3.22 -3.09 -9.47
C ILE A 135 1.93 -3.38 -10.23
N ALA A 136 1.53 -4.66 -10.34
CA ALA A 136 0.29 -5.04 -10.99
C ALA A 136 -0.94 -4.46 -10.27
N THR A 137 -0.96 -4.49 -8.95
CA THR A 137 -2.08 -3.99 -8.13
C THR A 137 -2.21 -2.46 -8.20
N VAL A 138 -1.09 -1.74 -8.34
CA VAL A 138 -1.07 -0.27 -8.47
C VAL A 138 -1.45 0.20 -9.88
N GLY A 139 -1.61 -0.71 -10.84
CA GLY A 139 -1.96 -0.39 -12.22
C GLY A 139 -0.76 -0.29 -13.16
N GLY A 140 0.42 -0.73 -12.71
CA GLY A 140 1.63 -0.78 -13.52
C GLY A 140 2.56 0.41 -13.36
N LEU A 141 3.65 0.35 -14.13
CA LEU A 141 4.55 1.48 -14.32
C LEU A 141 4.07 2.34 -15.48
N SER A 142 4.26 3.64 -15.37
CA SER A 142 3.98 4.60 -16.42
C SER A 142 4.81 4.31 -17.69
N GLU A 143 4.29 4.68 -18.86
CA GLU A 143 5.05 4.61 -20.15
C GLU A 143 6.38 5.38 -20.10
N GLN A 144 6.48 6.36 -19.23
CA GLN A 144 7.69 7.16 -19.04
C GLN A 144 8.67 6.53 -18.04
N ALA A 145 8.34 5.38 -17.45
CA ALA A 145 9.21 4.67 -16.51
C ALA A 145 10.41 4.01 -17.22
N ASP A 146 11.52 3.97 -16.52
CA ASP A 146 12.66 3.15 -16.91
C ASP A 146 12.54 1.77 -16.25
N PHE A 147 12.09 0.77 -16.99
CA PHE A 147 11.85 -0.59 -16.51
C PHE A 147 13.11 -1.31 -16.01
N GLY A 148 14.30 -0.84 -16.39
CA GLY A 148 15.59 -1.35 -15.90
C GLY A 148 16.06 -0.66 -14.62
N LYS A 149 15.30 0.31 -14.10
CA LYS A 149 15.71 1.15 -12.97
C LYS A 149 14.61 1.32 -11.93
N LEU A 150 14.20 0.21 -11.38
CA LEU A 150 13.35 0.20 -10.21
C LEU A 150 14.23 0.07 -8.97
N ASN A 151 14.12 1.00 -8.03
CA ASN A 151 14.92 1.02 -6.82
C ASN A 151 14.04 0.72 -5.62
N VAL A 152 14.45 -0.24 -4.79
CA VAL A 152 13.86 -0.49 -3.49
C VAL A 152 14.81 -0.02 -2.42
N ILE A 153 14.37 0.93 -1.61
CA ILE A 153 15.14 1.52 -0.53
C ILE A 153 14.60 0.94 0.77
N ARG A 154 15.42 0.17 1.45
CA ARG A 154 15.06 -0.54 2.68
C ARG A 154 15.92 -0.08 3.84
N ARG A 155 15.28 0.17 4.97
CA ARG A 155 16.00 0.45 6.21
C ARG A 155 16.41 -0.87 6.87
N VAL A 156 17.72 -1.07 7.03
CA VAL A 156 18.30 -2.21 7.73
C VAL A 156 19.04 -1.68 8.96
N GLY A 157 18.46 -1.88 10.14
CA GLY A 157 18.97 -1.25 11.37
C GLY A 157 18.89 0.28 11.32
N ASN A 158 20.07 0.93 11.28
CA ASN A 158 20.16 2.39 11.21
C ASN A 158 20.60 2.94 9.84
N GLU A 159 20.74 2.07 8.85
CA GLU A 159 21.21 2.41 7.50
C GLU A 159 20.12 2.17 6.46
N TYR A 160 20.23 2.87 5.33
CA TYR A 160 19.38 2.65 4.16
C TYR A 160 20.18 1.91 3.10
N VAL A 161 19.64 0.75 2.67
CA VAL A 161 20.21 -0.07 1.61
C VAL A 161 19.39 0.13 0.35
N TYR A 162 20.08 0.34 -0.77
CA TYR A 162 19.48 0.51 -2.09
C TYR A 162 19.62 -0.77 -2.89
N TYR A 163 18.49 -1.34 -3.31
CA TYR A 163 18.43 -2.48 -4.20
C TYR A 163 17.90 -2.01 -5.54
N ARG A 164 18.74 -2.13 -6.56
CA ARG A 164 18.31 -1.83 -7.94
C ARG A 164 17.78 -3.11 -8.57
N LEU A 165 16.55 -3.03 -9.07
CA LEU A 165 15.84 -4.11 -9.73
C LEU A 165 15.66 -3.77 -11.21
N ASP A 166 15.95 -4.74 -12.05
CA ASP A 166 15.68 -4.67 -13.50
C ASP A 166 14.52 -5.61 -13.82
N MET A 167 13.38 -5.04 -14.19
CA MET A 167 12.18 -5.81 -14.54
C MET A 167 12.32 -6.56 -15.89
N GLN A 168 13.31 -6.21 -16.70
CA GLN A 168 13.58 -6.86 -17.98
C GLN A 168 14.52 -8.05 -17.81
N SER A 169 15.09 -8.23 -16.63
CA SER A 169 16.05 -9.30 -16.33
C SER A 169 15.46 -10.36 -15.40
N LYS A 170 15.80 -11.62 -15.65
CA LYS A 170 15.45 -12.74 -14.75
C LYS A 170 16.07 -12.61 -13.35
N ASN A 171 17.13 -11.84 -13.22
CA ASN A 171 17.84 -11.65 -11.95
C ASN A 171 16.98 -10.92 -10.88
N ILE A 172 15.84 -10.35 -11.27
CA ILE A 172 14.90 -9.74 -10.34
C ILE A 172 14.44 -10.73 -9.27
N PHE A 173 14.26 -12.01 -9.61
CA PHE A 173 13.80 -13.06 -8.69
C PHE A 173 14.85 -13.46 -7.64
N GLU A 174 16.13 -13.20 -7.92
CA GLU A 174 17.24 -13.50 -7.01
C GLU A 174 17.53 -12.33 -6.04
N SER A 175 16.89 -11.20 -6.26
CA SER A 175 17.12 -10.01 -5.42
C SER A 175 16.55 -10.19 -4.02
N PRO A 176 17.29 -9.79 -2.95
CA PRO A 176 16.76 -9.74 -1.59
C PRO A 176 15.56 -8.81 -1.42
N ALA A 177 15.37 -7.87 -2.36
CA ALA A 177 14.25 -6.92 -2.36
C ALA A 177 13.09 -7.36 -3.26
N PHE A 178 13.12 -8.58 -3.81
CA PHE A 178 12.01 -9.11 -4.58
C PHE A 178 10.74 -9.24 -3.74
N TYR A 179 10.87 -9.74 -2.51
CA TYR A 179 9.81 -9.71 -1.51
C TYR A 179 9.88 -8.42 -0.70
N LEU A 180 8.78 -7.73 -0.63
CA LEU A 180 8.67 -6.44 0.03
C LEU A 180 8.62 -6.57 1.54
N GLN A 181 9.13 -5.58 2.22
CA GLN A 181 9.06 -5.47 3.67
C GLN A 181 8.37 -4.18 4.08
N GLN A 182 7.91 -4.15 5.32
CA GLN A 182 7.29 -2.95 5.88
C GLN A 182 8.21 -1.74 5.80
N ASN A 183 7.66 -0.62 5.37
CA ASN A 183 8.33 0.66 5.18
C ASN A 183 9.37 0.69 4.04
N ASP A 184 9.37 -0.30 3.13
CA ASP A 184 10.13 -0.18 1.90
C ASP A 184 9.65 1.03 1.09
N ILE A 185 10.59 1.77 0.51
CA ILE A 185 10.31 2.83 -0.44
C ILE A 185 10.68 2.31 -1.82
N ILE A 186 9.70 2.25 -2.72
CA ILE A 186 9.87 1.77 -4.08
C ILE A 186 9.87 3.00 -5.00
N TYR A 187 10.99 3.23 -5.66
CA TYR A 187 11.19 4.36 -6.55
C TYR A 187 11.36 3.88 -7.99
N ALA A 188 10.39 4.19 -8.84
CA ALA A 188 10.47 3.98 -10.28
C ALA A 188 11.05 5.22 -10.96
N GLU A 189 12.24 5.07 -11.55
CA GLU A 189 12.88 6.18 -12.25
C GLU A 189 12.14 6.51 -13.55
N TYR A 190 12.10 7.81 -13.89
CA TYR A 190 11.63 8.24 -15.20
C TYR A 190 12.71 7.98 -16.25
N ARG A 191 12.30 7.46 -17.41
CA ARG A 191 13.18 7.35 -18.57
C ARG A 191 13.56 8.77 -19.02
N TYR A 192 14.85 9.06 -19.00
CA TYR A 192 15.35 10.32 -19.54
C TYR A 192 15.14 10.33 -21.06
N ARG A 193 14.07 10.96 -21.52
CA ARG A 193 13.89 11.26 -22.93
C ARG A 193 14.72 12.49 -23.25
N LYS A 194 15.86 12.29 -23.91
CA LYS A 194 16.57 13.39 -24.55
C LYS A 194 15.57 14.03 -25.50
N ARG A 195 15.22 15.27 -25.24
CA ARG A 195 14.24 16.01 -26.06
C ARG A 195 14.76 15.98 -27.51
N ASP A 196 14.10 15.19 -28.36
CA ASP A 196 14.56 14.99 -29.72
C ASP A 196 14.68 16.33 -30.41
N THR A 197 15.88 16.65 -30.84
CA THR A 197 16.20 17.83 -31.62
C THR A 197 15.37 17.83 -32.93
N GLU A 198 14.97 16.64 -33.41
CA GLU A 198 14.11 16.44 -34.56
C GLU A 198 12.73 17.07 -34.43
N GLN A 199 12.06 17.00 -33.27
CA GLN A 199 10.78 17.70 -33.09
C GLN A 199 10.92 19.22 -33.13
N LYS A 200 12.02 19.74 -32.61
CA LYS A 200 12.30 21.19 -32.73
C LYS A 200 12.56 21.57 -34.17
N VAL A 201 13.30 20.78 -34.92
CA VAL A 201 13.59 21.03 -36.35
C VAL A 201 12.30 20.99 -37.17
N LEU A 202 11.44 19.97 -36.98
CA LEU A 202 10.16 19.88 -37.69
C LEU A 202 9.22 21.03 -37.36
N THR A 203 9.15 21.45 -36.09
CA THR A 203 8.32 22.58 -35.67
C THR A 203 8.86 23.91 -36.28
N THR A 204 10.18 24.08 -36.27
CA THR A 204 10.81 25.28 -36.85
C THR A 204 10.63 25.31 -38.37
N LEU A 205 10.75 24.14 -39.03
CA LEU A 205 10.50 24.04 -40.47
C LEU A 205 9.03 24.37 -40.82
N GLY A 206 8.08 23.92 -39.99
CA GLY A 206 6.66 24.25 -40.11
C GLY A 206 6.39 25.77 -40.03
N TYR A 207 7.03 26.46 -39.09
CA TYR A 207 6.90 27.93 -39.01
C TYR A 207 7.52 28.66 -40.19
N VAL A 208 8.66 28.18 -40.71
CA VAL A 208 9.30 28.78 -41.89
C VAL A 208 8.45 28.60 -43.13
N THR A 209 7.86 27.42 -43.34
CA THR A 209 6.98 27.17 -44.51
C THR A 209 5.69 27.97 -44.44
N THR A 210 5.08 28.12 -43.25
CA THR A 210 3.89 29.01 -43.13
C THR A 210 4.21 30.48 -43.35
N ALA A 211 5.33 30.97 -42.83
CA ALA A 211 5.76 32.35 -43.04
C ALA A 211 6.05 32.61 -44.52
N LEU A 212 6.66 31.66 -45.23
CA LEU A 212 6.96 31.77 -46.63
C LEU A 212 5.69 31.80 -47.50
N SER A 213 4.70 30.96 -47.17
CA SER A 213 3.42 30.91 -47.89
C SER A 213 2.60 32.18 -47.70
N THR A 214 2.61 32.75 -46.47
CA THR A 214 1.93 34.05 -46.23
C THR A 214 2.61 35.23 -46.92
N ALA A 215 3.94 35.22 -46.98
CA ALA A 215 4.68 36.26 -47.73
C ALA A 215 4.42 36.18 -49.26
N LEU A 216 4.34 34.97 -49.79
CA LEU A 216 4.06 34.76 -51.22
C LEU A 216 2.64 35.16 -51.58
N SER A 217 1.66 34.88 -50.71
CA SER A 217 0.27 35.31 -50.94
C SER A 217 0.09 36.82 -50.85
N ALA A 218 0.86 37.51 -50.02
CA ALA A 218 0.85 38.98 -49.91
C ALA A 218 1.55 39.70 -51.07
N ALA A 219 2.48 39.00 -51.74
CA ALA A 219 3.18 39.56 -52.91
C ALA A 219 2.41 39.33 -54.24
N ALA A 220 1.38 38.49 -54.21
CA ALA A 220 0.53 38.21 -55.42
C ALA A 220 -0.76 39.05 -55.50
N LEU A 221 -0.98 39.92 -54.53
CA LEU A 221 -2.06 40.94 -54.48
C LEU A 221 -1.53 42.32 -54.83
#